data_77df452253bc7566e7d0945b1e0d03cf
#
_entry.id   77df452253bc7566e7d0945b1e0d03cf
#
_cell.length_a   1.000
_cell.length_b   1.000
_cell.length_c   1.000
_cell.angle_alpha   90.00
_cell.angle_beta   90.00
_cell.angle_gamma   90.00
#
_symmetry.space_group_name_H-M   'P 1'
#
loop_
_entity.id
_entity.type
_entity.pdbx_description
1 polymer ?
#
loop_
_entity_poly.entity_id
_entity_poly.type
_entity_poly.pdbx_seq_one_letter_code
_entity_poly.pdbx_strand_id
1 'polypeptide(L)'
;FSEDAGAAVRAALLRLVARGATAYVFDLRGNGGGYESAAVHVASAFIPSGPIVANEGRDAKRRISAADGNAVPARPLIVLVDHDSASGSELVAGAIQDRGAGRLVGTRTFGKGVAQTMFALPDGSAIKLTTARYYTAGGRFIDKIGLTPDIEVEQPAGSETGVPGRDPQLDRALALLVPGGV
;
A
#
# COMPACT_ATOMS: atom_id res chain seq x y z
N PHE A 1 6.12 4.27 -6.29
CA PHE A 1 6.60 5.21 -5.26
C PHE A 1 8.05 5.61 -5.57
N SER A 2 8.27 6.91 -5.76
CA SER A 2 9.59 7.55 -5.78
C SER A 2 10.14 7.69 -4.35
N GLU A 3 11.40 8.07 -4.21
CA GLU A 3 12.06 8.21 -2.89
C GLU A 3 11.37 9.23 -1.98
N ASP A 4 10.77 10.28 -2.55
CA ASP A 4 10.07 11.35 -1.85
C ASP A 4 8.57 11.07 -1.58
N ALA A 5 8.04 9.91 -2.02
CA ALA A 5 6.62 9.58 -1.91
C ALA A 5 6.10 9.65 -0.46
N GLY A 6 6.89 9.17 0.51
CA GLY A 6 6.51 9.24 1.93
C GLY A 6 6.32 10.69 2.42
N ALA A 7 7.26 11.57 2.09
CA ALA A 7 7.17 12.98 2.46
C ALA A 7 5.98 13.66 1.77
N ALA A 8 5.74 13.36 0.48
CA ALA A 8 4.63 13.91 -0.29
C ALA A 8 3.27 13.49 0.28
N VAL A 9 3.10 12.20 0.59
CA VAL A 9 1.86 11.67 1.20
C VAL A 9 1.63 12.32 2.57
N ARG A 10 2.66 12.36 3.43
CA ARG A 10 2.55 13.00 4.74
C ARG A 10 2.15 14.47 4.63
N ALA A 11 2.79 15.23 3.73
CA ALA A 11 2.46 16.63 3.51
C ALA A 11 1.01 16.80 2.99
N ALA A 12 0.55 15.91 2.12
CA ALA A 12 -0.84 15.91 1.64
C ALA A 12 -1.82 15.66 2.78
N LEU A 13 -1.56 14.66 3.63
CA LEU A 13 -2.41 14.35 4.78
C LEU A 13 -2.47 15.51 5.78
N LEU A 14 -1.34 16.16 6.08
CA LEU A 14 -1.32 17.34 6.97
C LEU A 14 -2.13 18.51 6.38
N ARG A 15 -2.07 18.74 5.06
CA ARG A 15 -2.94 19.72 4.40
C ARG A 15 -4.42 19.37 4.52
N LEU A 16 -4.78 18.10 4.39
CA LEU A 16 -6.16 17.63 4.58
C LEU A 16 -6.62 17.83 6.03
N VAL A 17 -5.77 17.51 7.01
CA VAL A 17 -6.05 17.78 8.43
C VAL A 17 -6.31 19.27 8.68
N ALA A 18 -5.46 20.14 8.15
CA ALA A 18 -5.60 21.60 8.28
C ALA A 18 -6.89 22.14 7.63
N ARG A 19 -7.41 21.43 6.64
CA ARG A 19 -8.70 21.72 5.97
C ARG A 19 -9.91 21.07 6.64
N GLY A 20 -9.72 20.39 7.77
CA GLY A 20 -10.81 19.77 8.55
C GLY A 20 -11.26 18.40 8.05
N ALA A 21 -10.44 17.70 7.25
CA ALA A 21 -10.77 16.34 6.85
C ALA A 21 -10.98 15.44 8.07
N THR A 22 -12.05 14.69 8.09
CA THR A 22 -12.43 13.76 9.17
C THR A 22 -12.12 12.31 8.86
N ALA A 23 -11.83 11.99 7.62
CA ALA A 23 -11.50 10.65 7.13
C ALA A 23 -10.61 10.74 5.89
N TYR A 24 -10.03 9.61 5.47
CA TYR A 24 -9.17 9.53 4.28
C TYR A 24 -9.59 8.39 3.36
N VAL A 25 -9.52 8.66 2.07
CA VAL A 25 -9.45 7.63 1.03
C VAL A 25 -8.04 7.70 0.42
N PHE A 26 -7.32 6.59 0.47
CA PHE A 26 -5.99 6.47 -0.12
C PHE A 26 -6.07 5.53 -1.32
N ASP A 27 -5.94 6.09 -2.53
CA ASP A 27 -6.09 5.33 -3.77
C ASP A 27 -4.74 4.77 -4.23
N LEU A 28 -4.63 3.45 -4.22
CA LEU A 28 -3.49 2.68 -4.72
C LEU A 28 -3.81 1.89 -5.99
N ARG A 29 -4.98 2.08 -6.58
CA ARG A 29 -5.35 1.42 -7.84
C ARG A 29 -4.41 1.85 -8.95
N GLY A 30 -4.04 0.91 -9.81
CA GLY A 30 -3.09 1.17 -10.88
C GLY A 30 -1.65 1.47 -10.43
N ASN A 31 -1.36 1.41 -9.14
CA ASN A 31 -0.03 1.74 -8.61
C ASN A 31 0.85 0.48 -8.49
N GLY A 32 1.80 0.32 -9.41
CA GLY A 32 2.74 -0.80 -9.44
C GLY A 32 3.80 -0.82 -8.32
N GLY A 33 3.70 0.09 -7.35
CA GLY A 33 4.62 0.17 -6.21
C GLY A 33 5.83 1.07 -6.46
N GLY A 34 6.99 0.63 -6.04
CA GLY A 34 8.25 1.36 -6.11
C GLY A 34 9.24 0.86 -5.07
N TYR A 35 10.10 1.76 -4.58
CA TYR A 35 11.12 1.41 -3.60
C TYR A 35 10.51 0.94 -2.26
N GLU A 36 11.11 -0.11 -1.65
CA GLU A 36 10.69 -0.60 -0.33
C GLU A 36 10.76 0.51 0.72
N SER A 37 11.86 1.27 0.74
CA SER A 37 12.04 2.38 1.68
C SER A 37 10.93 3.43 1.55
N ALA A 38 10.55 3.78 0.33
CA ALA A 38 9.45 4.71 0.09
C ALA A 38 8.11 4.14 0.57
N ALA A 39 7.85 2.85 0.32
CA ALA A 39 6.64 2.17 0.83
C ALA A 39 6.58 2.19 2.36
N VAL A 40 7.73 1.96 3.05
CA VAL A 40 7.81 2.06 4.51
C VAL A 40 7.45 3.47 5.00
N HIS A 41 8.01 4.52 4.38
CA HIS A 41 7.69 5.90 4.75
C HIS A 41 6.23 6.28 4.45
N VAL A 42 5.66 5.80 3.33
CA VAL A 42 4.23 6.01 3.02
C VAL A 42 3.35 5.33 4.07
N ALA A 43 3.61 4.07 4.41
CA ALA A 43 2.85 3.35 5.44
C ALA A 43 3.00 4.02 6.82
N SER A 44 4.20 4.54 7.14
CA SER A 44 4.48 5.24 8.40
C SER A 44 3.66 6.52 8.57
N ALA A 45 3.17 7.12 7.50
CA ALA A 45 2.25 8.26 7.61
C ALA A 45 0.91 7.87 8.28
N PHE A 46 0.53 6.59 8.24
CA PHE A 46 -0.72 6.07 8.81
C PHE A 46 -0.49 5.20 10.06
N ILE A 47 0.70 4.63 10.21
CA ILE A 47 1.04 3.67 11.26
C ILE A 47 2.11 4.27 12.17
N PRO A 48 1.80 4.57 13.45
CA PRO A 48 2.73 5.31 14.32
C PRO A 48 3.92 4.48 14.78
N SER A 49 3.81 3.16 14.86
CA SER A 49 4.88 2.30 15.38
C SER A 49 4.70 0.83 14.99
N GLY A 50 5.76 0.06 15.10
CA GLY A 50 5.79 -1.38 14.85
C GLY A 50 6.15 -1.75 13.43
N PRO A 51 6.12 -3.05 13.07
CA PRO A 51 6.54 -3.55 11.78
C PRO A 51 5.65 -3.05 10.64
N ILE A 52 6.26 -2.76 9.51
CA ILE A 52 5.60 -2.42 8.23
C ILE A 52 5.80 -3.56 7.23
N VAL A 53 7.04 -4.01 7.05
CA VAL A 53 7.40 -5.09 6.14
C VAL A 53 8.51 -5.92 6.75
N ALA A 54 8.52 -7.19 6.44
CA ALA A 54 9.70 -8.03 6.64
C ALA A 54 10.20 -8.52 5.28
N ASN A 55 11.52 -8.50 5.09
CA ASN A 55 12.15 -9.14 3.95
C ASN A 55 13.04 -10.29 4.41
N GLU A 56 13.09 -11.36 3.63
CA GLU A 56 13.88 -12.55 3.88
C GLU A 56 14.76 -12.81 2.66
N GLY A 57 16.05 -12.61 2.86
CA GLY A 57 17.05 -12.88 1.84
C GLY A 57 17.43 -14.36 1.75
N ARG A 58 18.48 -14.67 0.96
CA ARG A 58 19.01 -16.03 0.77
C ARG A 58 19.57 -16.67 2.04
N ASP A 59 19.96 -15.86 3.03
CA ASP A 59 20.40 -16.30 4.35
C ASP A 59 19.26 -16.74 5.29
N ALA A 60 18.01 -16.75 4.80
CA ALA A 60 16.79 -17.04 5.54
C ALA A 60 16.60 -16.17 6.80
N LYS A 61 17.32 -15.05 6.91
CA LYS A 61 17.13 -14.09 7.99
C LYS A 61 16.10 -13.05 7.60
N ARG A 62 15.09 -12.90 8.44
CA ARG A 62 14.10 -11.83 8.28
C ARG A 62 14.64 -10.52 8.82
N ARG A 63 14.59 -9.50 7.97
CA ARG A 63 14.90 -8.12 8.32
C ARG A 63 13.59 -7.34 8.33
N ILE A 64 13.29 -6.70 9.45
CA ILE A 64 12.04 -5.98 9.66
C ILE A 64 12.30 -4.50 9.49
N SER A 65 11.56 -3.87 8.58
CA SER A 65 11.46 -2.42 8.48
C SER A 65 10.22 -1.97 9.27
N ALA A 66 10.45 -1.11 10.25
CA ALA A 66 9.41 -0.60 11.13
C ALA A 66 9.00 0.83 10.76
N ALA A 67 7.86 1.27 11.28
CA ALA A 67 7.39 2.64 11.16
C ALA A 67 8.40 3.63 11.75
N ASP A 68 8.53 4.78 11.07
CA ASP A 68 9.52 5.83 11.39
C ASP A 68 9.06 6.84 12.44
N GLY A 69 7.85 6.67 12.99
CA GLY A 69 7.28 7.55 14.01
C GLY A 69 6.65 8.85 13.47
N ASN A 70 6.56 9.02 12.16
CA ASN A 70 6.06 10.25 11.50
C ASN A 70 4.56 10.19 11.14
N ALA A 71 3.75 9.37 11.84
CA ALA A 71 2.33 9.25 11.56
C ALA A 71 1.58 10.58 11.78
N VAL A 72 0.62 10.84 10.91
CA VAL A 72 -0.34 11.92 11.12
C VAL A 72 -1.42 11.49 12.12
N PRO A 73 -2.22 12.44 12.68
CA PRO A 73 -3.33 12.07 13.55
C PRO A 73 -4.26 11.05 12.89
N ALA A 74 -4.52 9.94 13.60
CA ALA A 74 -5.35 8.85 13.10
C ALA A 74 -6.77 9.32 12.76
N ARG A 75 -7.27 8.86 11.62
CA ARG A 75 -8.61 9.10 11.11
C ARG A 75 -9.12 7.82 10.46
N PRO A 76 -10.44 7.61 10.33
CA PRO A 76 -10.96 6.52 9.50
C PRO A 76 -10.32 6.53 8.12
N LEU A 77 -9.80 5.39 7.68
CA LEU A 77 -9.03 5.24 6.46
C LEU A 77 -9.56 4.07 5.63
N ILE A 78 -9.86 4.35 4.37
CA ILE A 78 -10.08 3.33 3.35
C ILE A 78 -8.95 3.42 2.34
N VAL A 79 -8.41 2.26 1.98
CA VAL A 79 -7.41 2.13 0.90
C VAL A 79 -8.07 1.45 -0.29
N LEU A 80 -8.10 2.10 -1.44
CA LEU A 80 -8.56 1.50 -2.68
C LEU A 80 -7.44 0.70 -3.33
N VAL A 81 -7.75 -0.52 -3.73
CA VAL A 81 -6.79 -1.45 -4.35
C VAL A 81 -7.42 -2.17 -5.55
N ASP A 82 -6.60 -2.55 -6.52
CA ASP A 82 -6.99 -3.34 -7.68
C ASP A 82 -5.90 -4.34 -8.09
N HIS A 83 -6.12 -5.06 -9.20
CA HIS A 83 -5.17 -6.05 -9.72
C HIS A 83 -3.84 -5.44 -10.19
N ASP A 84 -3.77 -4.13 -10.43
CA ASP A 84 -2.54 -3.40 -10.79
C ASP A 84 -1.84 -2.80 -9.57
N SER A 85 -2.46 -2.86 -8.39
CA SER A 85 -1.79 -2.54 -7.12
C SER A 85 -0.74 -3.61 -6.83
N ALA A 86 0.55 -3.27 -6.93
CA ALA A 86 1.63 -4.26 -6.88
C ALA A 86 2.82 -3.84 -6.00
N SER A 87 3.61 -4.83 -5.53
CA SER A 87 4.92 -4.61 -4.89
C SER A 87 4.83 -3.64 -3.70
N GLY A 88 5.50 -2.47 -3.76
CA GLY A 88 5.46 -1.46 -2.70
C GLY A 88 4.05 -1.04 -2.29
N SER A 89 3.09 -0.98 -3.24
CA SER A 89 1.68 -0.70 -2.94
C SER A 89 1.05 -1.80 -2.09
N GLU A 90 1.41 -3.06 -2.35
CA GLU A 90 0.95 -4.19 -1.54
C GLU A 90 1.59 -4.18 -0.15
N LEU A 91 2.84 -3.73 -0.02
CA LEU A 91 3.49 -3.57 1.28
C LEU A 91 2.77 -2.51 2.12
N VAL A 92 2.42 -1.38 1.52
CA VAL A 92 1.66 -0.30 2.18
C VAL A 92 0.26 -0.78 2.57
N ALA A 93 -0.50 -1.32 1.61
CA ALA A 93 -1.86 -1.80 1.84
C ALA A 93 -1.90 -2.92 2.87
N GLY A 94 -0.99 -3.90 2.74
CA GLY A 94 -0.87 -5.01 3.67
C GLY A 94 -0.50 -4.57 5.08
N ALA A 95 0.39 -3.59 5.23
CA ALA A 95 0.73 -3.03 6.55
C ALA A 95 -0.47 -2.31 7.18
N ILE A 96 -1.20 -1.50 6.41
CA ILE A 96 -2.40 -0.80 6.88
C ILE A 96 -3.47 -1.81 7.34
N GLN A 97 -3.71 -2.86 6.56
CA GLN A 97 -4.66 -3.92 6.87
C GLN A 97 -4.23 -4.71 8.11
N ASP A 98 -3.00 -5.22 8.15
CA ASP A 98 -2.49 -6.03 9.25
C ASP A 98 -2.40 -5.28 10.58
N ARG A 99 -2.17 -3.97 10.52
CA ARG A 99 -2.08 -3.11 11.71
C ARG A 99 -3.43 -2.53 12.13
N GLY A 100 -4.51 -2.80 11.38
CA GLY A 100 -5.83 -2.25 11.65
C GLY A 100 -5.89 -0.72 11.52
N ALA A 101 -4.97 -0.12 10.74
CA ALA A 101 -4.93 1.32 10.52
C ALA A 101 -5.99 1.79 9.51
N GLY A 102 -6.53 0.88 8.70
CA GLY A 102 -7.55 1.12 7.71
C GLY A 102 -8.08 -0.18 7.11
N ARG A 103 -9.06 -0.09 6.22
CA ARG A 103 -9.66 -1.23 5.51
C ARG A 103 -9.37 -1.11 4.02
N LEU A 104 -9.17 -2.25 3.35
CA LEU A 104 -8.99 -2.32 1.91
C LEU A 104 -10.34 -2.50 1.21
N VAL A 105 -10.58 -1.74 0.16
CA VAL A 105 -11.77 -1.83 -0.70
C VAL A 105 -11.32 -1.95 -2.15
N GLY A 106 -11.94 -2.83 -2.92
CA GLY A 106 -11.62 -3.01 -4.33
C GLY A 106 -11.52 -4.47 -4.72
N THR A 107 -10.54 -4.82 -5.55
CA THR A 107 -10.29 -6.19 -5.98
C THR A 107 -8.94 -6.70 -5.49
N ARG A 108 -8.71 -8.01 -5.61
CA ARG A 108 -7.43 -8.63 -5.22
C ARG A 108 -6.25 -7.98 -5.92
N THR A 109 -5.17 -7.72 -5.18
CA THR A 109 -3.95 -7.12 -5.70
C THR A 109 -3.10 -8.09 -6.52
N PHE A 110 -2.06 -7.60 -7.17
CA PHE A 110 -1.24 -8.32 -8.15
C PHE A 110 -0.52 -9.56 -7.58
N GLY A 111 0.06 -9.45 -6.39
CA GLY A 111 0.86 -10.53 -5.80
C GLY A 111 2.33 -10.49 -6.23
N LYS A 112 2.99 -9.34 -6.12
CA LYS A 112 4.45 -9.23 -6.32
C LYS A 112 5.17 -9.19 -4.97
N GLY A 113 5.38 -10.36 -4.39
CA GLY A 113 5.96 -10.56 -3.06
C GLY A 113 7.47 -10.80 -3.05
N VAL A 114 8.21 -10.38 -4.09
CA VAL A 114 9.66 -10.60 -4.19
C VAL A 114 10.41 -9.33 -4.56
N ALA A 115 11.61 -9.17 -4.00
CA ALA A 115 12.58 -8.17 -4.41
C ALA A 115 13.49 -8.73 -5.50
N GLN A 116 13.80 -7.87 -6.47
CA GLN A 116 14.76 -8.19 -7.53
C GLN A 116 15.88 -7.17 -7.54
N THR A 117 17.11 -7.65 -7.63
CA THR A 117 18.31 -6.84 -7.72
C THR A 117 18.92 -6.99 -9.11
N MET A 118 19.37 -5.88 -9.68
CA MET A 118 20.08 -5.87 -10.95
C MET A 118 21.59 -5.86 -10.67
N PHE A 119 22.30 -6.79 -11.29
CA PHE A 119 23.75 -6.92 -11.21
C PHE A 119 24.34 -6.59 -12.57
N ALA A 120 25.17 -5.54 -12.64
CA ALA A 120 25.90 -5.21 -13.85
C ALA A 120 26.99 -6.28 -14.13
N LEU A 121 27.19 -6.62 -15.39
CA LEU A 121 28.21 -7.55 -15.85
C LEU A 121 29.35 -6.80 -16.55
N PRO A 122 30.56 -7.40 -16.63
CA PRO A 122 31.75 -6.73 -17.21
C PRO A 122 31.61 -6.33 -18.68
N ASP A 123 30.73 -6.99 -19.42
CA ASP A 123 30.44 -6.72 -20.84
C ASP A 123 29.43 -5.59 -21.07
N GLY A 124 28.97 -4.92 -19.98
CA GLY A 124 27.97 -3.84 -20.02
C GLY A 124 26.52 -4.33 -20.00
N SER A 125 26.28 -5.64 -20.02
CA SER A 125 24.95 -6.21 -19.78
C SER A 125 24.60 -6.26 -18.29
N ALA A 126 23.37 -6.66 -17.95
CA ALA A 126 22.96 -6.81 -16.56
C ALA A 126 22.09 -8.05 -16.39
N ILE A 127 22.21 -8.70 -15.23
CA ILE A 127 21.32 -9.80 -14.83
C ILE A 127 20.41 -9.34 -13.69
N LYS A 128 19.10 -9.62 -13.82
CA LYS A 128 18.09 -9.33 -12.80
C LYS A 128 17.73 -10.61 -12.08
N LEU A 129 18.03 -10.65 -10.78
CA LEU A 129 17.80 -11.83 -9.94
C LEU A 129 16.84 -11.52 -8.80
N THR A 130 16.00 -12.49 -8.45
CA THR A 130 15.21 -12.44 -7.22
C THR A 130 16.15 -12.68 -6.03
N THR A 131 16.23 -11.71 -5.11
CA THR A 131 17.18 -11.72 -4.00
C THR A 131 16.50 -11.80 -2.63
N ALA A 132 15.23 -11.45 -2.52
CA ALA A 132 14.49 -11.55 -1.27
C ALA A 132 13.00 -11.78 -1.50
N ARG A 133 12.34 -12.28 -0.44
CA ARG A 133 10.89 -12.41 -0.33
C ARG A 133 10.35 -11.35 0.62
N TYR A 134 9.19 -10.80 0.30
CA TYR A 134 8.48 -9.86 1.15
C TYR A 134 7.37 -10.55 1.93
N TYR A 135 7.23 -10.11 3.17
CA TYR A 135 6.12 -10.46 4.04
C TYR A 135 5.48 -9.17 4.56
N THR A 136 4.17 -9.15 4.65
CA THR A 136 3.44 -8.01 5.22
C THR A 136 3.77 -7.83 6.71
N ALA A 137 3.28 -6.77 7.34
CA ALA A 137 3.44 -6.51 8.77
C ALA A 137 2.97 -7.69 9.65
N GLY A 138 1.93 -8.40 9.22
CA GLY A 138 1.40 -9.61 9.86
C GLY A 138 2.12 -10.92 9.47
N GLY A 139 3.18 -10.84 8.66
CA GLY A 139 3.97 -12.01 8.25
C GLY A 139 3.36 -12.81 7.10
N ARG A 140 2.36 -12.30 6.38
CA ARG A 140 1.77 -12.95 5.22
C ARG A 140 2.71 -12.88 4.01
N PHE A 141 2.92 -14.01 3.35
CA PHE A 141 3.62 -14.07 2.07
C PHE A 141 2.61 -13.81 0.94
N ILE A 142 2.87 -12.82 0.09
CA ILE A 142 1.91 -12.33 -0.90
C ILE A 142 2.28 -12.69 -2.35
N ASP A 143 3.45 -13.27 -2.59
CA ASP A 143 3.90 -13.57 -3.96
C ASP A 143 2.96 -14.54 -4.69
N LYS A 144 2.51 -14.13 -5.87
CA LYS A 144 1.52 -14.83 -6.71
C LYS A 144 0.13 -15.03 -6.05
N ILE A 145 -0.09 -14.42 -4.88
CA ILE A 145 -1.33 -14.54 -4.12
C ILE A 145 -2.07 -13.20 -4.10
N GLY A 146 -1.33 -12.11 -3.85
CA GLY A 146 -1.89 -10.78 -3.63
C GLY A 146 -2.56 -10.63 -2.26
N LEU A 147 -3.09 -9.44 -2.02
CA LEU A 147 -3.91 -9.13 -0.88
C LEU A 147 -5.38 -9.25 -1.26
N THR A 148 -6.17 -9.89 -0.41
CA THR A 148 -7.63 -9.86 -0.52
C THR A 148 -8.14 -8.62 0.20
N PRO A 149 -8.92 -7.74 -0.43
CA PRO A 149 -9.51 -6.60 0.23
C PRO A 149 -10.51 -7.03 1.31
N ASP A 150 -10.71 -6.19 2.32
CA ASP A 150 -11.70 -6.42 3.39
C ASP A 150 -13.13 -6.32 2.84
N ILE A 151 -13.30 -5.54 1.76
CA ILE A 151 -14.57 -5.36 1.07
C ILE A 151 -14.29 -5.45 -0.43
N GLU A 152 -14.78 -6.52 -1.04
CA GLU A 152 -14.63 -6.75 -2.46
C GLU A 152 -15.66 -5.94 -3.24
N VAL A 153 -15.19 -5.12 -4.18
CA VAL A 153 -16.01 -4.28 -5.07
C VAL A 153 -15.38 -4.28 -6.45
N GLU A 154 -16.11 -4.77 -7.42
CA GLU A 154 -15.69 -4.74 -8.82
C GLU A 154 -15.72 -3.33 -9.40
N GLN A 155 -14.88 -3.10 -10.42
CA GLN A 155 -14.87 -1.87 -11.21
C GLN A 155 -15.34 -2.21 -12.63
N PRO A 156 -16.65 -2.11 -12.93
CA PRO A 156 -17.19 -2.46 -14.25
C PRO A 156 -16.58 -1.64 -15.38
N ALA A 157 -16.52 -2.20 -16.57
CA ALA A 157 -16.09 -1.48 -17.76
C ALA A 157 -16.94 -0.22 -17.98
N GLY A 158 -16.29 0.90 -18.25
CA GLY A 158 -16.94 2.21 -18.40
C GLY A 158 -17.07 3.01 -17.10
N SER A 159 -16.61 2.48 -15.95
CA SER A 159 -16.46 3.27 -14.73
C SER A 159 -15.41 4.37 -14.91
N GLU A 160 -15.65 5.53 -14.29
CA GLU A 160 -14.72 6.66 -14.33
C GLU A 160 -13.99 6.78 -12.98
N THR A 161 -12.77 6.25 -12.91
CA THR A 161 -11.95 6.25 -11.69
C THR A 161 -11.79 7.65 -11.11
N GLY A 162 -12.06 7.79 -9.81
CA GLY A 162 -11.95 9.05 -9.07
C GLY A 162 -13.17 9.98 -9.22
N VAL A 163 -14.21 9.59 -9.95
CA VAL A 163 -15.43 10.40 -10.15
C VAL A 163 -16.57 9.85 -9.30
N PRO A 164 -16.98 10.51 -8.21
CA PRO A 164 -18.12 10.09 -7.40
C PRO A 164 -19.39 9.88 -8.24
N GLY A 165 -20.12 8.79 -7.96
CA GLY A 165 -21.30 8.38 -8.73
C GLY A 165 -20.99 7.63 -10.04
N ARG A 166 -19.72 7.55 -10.42
CA ARG A 166 -19.24 6.81 -11.59
C ARG A 166 -18.08 5.84 -11.28
N ASP A 167 -17.68 5.81 -10.03
CA ASP A 167 -16.62 4.95 -9.49
C ASP A 167 -17.18 4.13 -8.33
N PRO A 168 -17.68 2.91 -8.58
CA PRO A 168 -18.29 2.06 -7.55
C PRO A 168 -17.38 1.78 -6.34
N GLN A 169 -16.07 1.63 -6.56
CA GLN A 169 -15.12 1.40 -5.48
C GLN A 169 -14.96 2.65 -4.61
N LEU A 170 -14.84 3.83 -5.23
CA LEU A 170 -14.78 5.11 -4.51
C LEU A 170 -16.11 5.39 -3.78
N ASP A 171 -17.24 5.16 -4.43
CA ASP A 171 -18.56 5.36 -3.83
C ASP A 171 -18.76 4.47 -2.59
N ARG A 172 -18.31 3.21 -2.67
CA ARG A 172 -18.31 2.31 -1.51
C ARG A 172 -17.41 2.80 -0.39
N ALA A 173 -16.19 3.27 -0.74
CA ALA A 173 -15.26 3.84 0.23
C ALA A 173 -15.88 5.05 0.95
N LEU A 174 -16.48 5.96 0.22
CA LEU A 174 -17.14 7.14 0.78
C LEU A 174 -18.31 6.75 1.68
N ALA A 175 -19.15 5.80 1.27
CA ALA A 175 -20.26 5.31 2.07
C ALA A 175 -19.81 4.71 3.42
N LEU A 176 -18.67 4.03 3.45
CA LEU A 176 -18.09 3.45 4.67
C LEU A 176 -17.51 4.48 5.64
N LEU A 177 -17.19 5.68 5.17
CA LEU A 177 -16.59 6.76 5.95
C LEU A 177 -17.63 7.74 6.51
N VAL A 178 -18.89 7.65 6.06
CA VAL A 178 -19.98 8.45 6.63
C VAL A 178 -20.41 7.85 7.97
N PRO A 179 -20.60 8.65 9.04
CA PRO A 179 -21.10 8.17 10.32
C PRO A 179 -22.42 7.40 10.16
N GLY A 180 -22.42 6.11 10.58
CA GLY A 180 -23.60 5.23 10.42
C GLY A 180 -23.60 4.39 9.14
N GLY A 181 -22.59 4.48 8.31
CA GLY A 181 -22.39 3.57 7.17
C GLY A 181 -21.91 2.18 7.65
N VAL A 182 -22.76 1.18 7.51
CA VAL A 182 -22.50 -0.25 7.80
C VAL A 182 -21.99 -0.96 6.55
#